data_d20c1f8ae615c720d05a5b819a960856
#
_entry.id   d20c1f8ae615c720d05a5b819a960856
#
_cell.length_a   1.000
_cell.length_b   1.000
_cell.length_c   1.000
_cell.angle_alpha   90.00
_cell.angle_beta   90.00
_cell.angle_gamma   90.00
#
_symmetry.space_group_name_H-M   'P 1'
#
loop_
_entity.id
_entity.type
_entity.pdbx_description
1 polymer ?
#
loop_
_entity_poly.entity_id
_entity_poly.type
_entity_poly.pdbx_seq_one_letter_code
_entity_poly.pdbx_strand_id
1 'polypeptide(L)'
;KINVMGVCQGGTFTFIYSALFPEKVRNLVLMVAPIDFDTRDGLLNVWSKVIDADLMVDVMGNIPGEFMNLGFLWLKPFQLILDKYVGLLDNIDDPDIVQNFLRMEKWIFDSPDQAGETIRKFVKDLYQENKLVKGEFVLGGRRVDPAKITMPILNVYGEMDHLVPPYCSCCVEKVVASKDVTTKSFPLGHIGMYVSSRSQKDLAPLISRWLADRSKVPSDTADIAKTERITPNRSTK
;
A
#
# COMPACT_ATOMS: atom_id res chain seq x y z
N LYS A 1 -20.92 1.49 -7.67
CA LYS A 1 -19.73 0.83 -7.10
C LYS A 1 -18.48 1.29 -7.83
N ILE A 2 -17.37 1.46 -7.10
CA ILE A 2 -16.06 1.91 -7.62
C ILE A 2 -15.01 0.81 -7.48
N ASN A 3 -13.98 0.88 -8.31
CA ASN A 3 -12.75 0.13 -8.08
C ASN A 3 -11.94 0.89 -7.03
N VAL A 4 -11.42 0.18 -6.04
CA VAL A 4 -10.59 0.76 -4.98
C VAL A 4 -9.25 0.06 -5.00
N MET A 5 -8.18 0.84 -4.94
CA MET A 5 -6.82 0.33 -4.83
C MET A 5 -6.15 0.96 -3.62
N GLY A 6 -5.51 0.15 -2.81
CA GLY A 6 -4.73 0.59 -1.67
C GLY A 6 -3.33 -0.01 -1.68
N VAL A 7 -2.38 0.80 -1.24
CA VAL A 7 -0.96 0.45 -1.25
C VAL A 7 -0.42 0.57 0.17
N CYS A 8 0.31 -0.43 0.64
CA CYS A 8 0.92 -0.45 1.98
C CYS A 8 -0.14 -0.19 3.08
N GLN A 9 0.09 0.78 3.96
CA GLN A 9 -0.88 1.24 4.97
C GLN A 9 -2.23 1.62 4.34
N GLY A 10 -2.21 2.29 3.16
CA GLY A 10 -3.42 2.60 2.39
C GLY A 10 -4.16 1.33 1.93
N GLY A 11 -3.46 0.22 1.73
CA GLY A 11 -4.05 -1.09 1.47
C GLY A 11 -4.84 -1.61 2.67
N THR A 12 -4.30 -1.48 3.87
CA THR A 12 -5.03 -1.81 5.11
C THR A 12 -6.27 -0.94 5.26
N PHE A 13 -6.17 0.37 4.99
CA PHE A 13 -7.32 1.28 5.07
C PHE A 13 -8.41 0.94 4.04
N THR A 14 -8.03 0.61 2.80
CA THR A 14 -9.01 0.21 1.77
C THR A 14 -9.64 -1.14 2.06
N PHE A 15 -8.91 -2.05 2.69
CA PHE A 15 -9.45 -3.33 3.19
C PHE A 15 -10.50 -3.08 4.27
N ILE A 16 -10.19 -2.25 5.28
CA ILE A 16 -11.12 -1.84 6.33
C ILE A 16 -12.35 -1.15 5.73
N TYR A 17 -12.16 -0.22 4.80
CA TYR A 17 -13.24 0.46 4.09
C TYR A 17 -14.14 -0.54 3.35
N SER A 18 -13.55 -1.50 2.66
CA SER A 18 -14.29 -2.52 1.89
C SER A 18 -15.12 -3.44 2.78
N ALA A 19 -14.64 -3.72 4.01
CA ALA A 19 -15.41 -4.47 5.01
C ALA A 19 -16.56 -3.66 5.60
N LEU A 20 -16.38 -2.35 5.78
CA LEU A 20 -17.41 -1.45 6.34
C LEU A 20 -18.47 -1.05 5.31
N PHE A 21 -18.13 -0.97 4.02
CA PHE A 21 -18.98 -0.48 2.94
C PHE A 21 -18.91 -1.38 1.68
N PRO A 22 -19.18 -2.69 1.81
CA PRO A 22 -19.02 -3.63 0.70
C PRO A 22 -19.94 -3.31 -0.50
N GLU A 23 -21.05 -2.63 -0.24
CA GLU A 23 -21.98 -2.21 -1.28
C GLU A 23 -21.41 -1.11 -2.20
N LYS A 24 -20.39 -0.37 -1.76
CA LYS A 24 -19.77 0.72 -2.54
C LYS A 24 -18.61 0.24 -3.40
N VAL A 25 -17.96 -0.87 -3.04
CA VAL A 25 -16.77 -1.39 -3.72
C VAL A 25 -17.17 -2.40 -4.79
N ARG A 26 -16.64 -2.22 -6.01
CA ARG A 26 -16.78 -3.15 -7.12
C ARG A 26 -15.65 -4.18 -7.12
N ASN A 27 -14.42 -3.69 -7.14
CA ASN A 27 -13.21 -4.51 -7.11
C ASN A 27 -12.22 -3.88 -6.12
N LEU A 28 -11.48 -4.72 -5.40
CA LEU A 28 -10.46 -4.32 -4.45
C LEU A 28 -9.08 -4.76 -4.95
N VAL A 29 -8.15 -3.82 -5.05
CA VAL A 29 -6.74 -4.10 -5.34
C VAL A 29 -5.91 -3.76 -4.11
N LEU A 30 -5.20 -4.73 -3.59
CA LEU A 30 -4.28 -4.60 -2.48
C LEU A 30 -2.85 -4.77 -3.00
N MET A 31 -2.00 -3.78 -2.77
CA MET A 31 -0.59 -3.84 -3.17
C MET A 31 0.29 -3.64 -1.94
N VAL A 32 1.11 -4.65 -1.64
CA VAL A 32 2.00 -4.71 -0.47
C VAL A 32 1.28 -4.28 0.82
N ALA A 33 0.02 -4.71 0.97
CA ALA A 33 -0.85 -4.32 2.07
C ALA A 33 -0.68 -5.27 3.26
N PRO A 34 -0.34 -4.78 4.46
CA PRO A 34 -0.34 -5.60 5.65
C PRO A 34 -1.78 -5.81 6.14
N ILE A 35 -2.20 -7.07 6.24
CA ILE A 35 -3.51 -7.49 6.74
C ILE A 35 -3.36 -8.33 8.01
N ASP A 36 -2.40 -9.26 8.03
CA ASP A 36 -1.98 -10.00 9.22
C ASP A 36 -0.66 -9.43 9.73
N PHE A 37 -0.66 -8.96 10.95
CA PHE A 37 0.49 -8.27 11.55
C PHE A 37 1.29 -9.16 12.51
N ASP A 38 0.84 -10.40 12.76
CA ASP A 38 1.44 -11.29 13.73
C ASP A 38 2.54 -12.16 13.13
N THR A 39 3.66 -11.52 12.77
CA THR A 39 4.86 -12.18 12.28
C THR A 39 6.11 -11.63 12.94
N ARG A 40 7.18 -12.42 12.95
CA ARG A 40 8.53 -12.02 13.34
C ARG A 40 9.47 -11.85 12.14
N ASP A 41 8.98 -12.03 10.93
CA ASP A 41 9.78 -11.94 9.71
C ASP A 41 10.15 -10.50 9.35
N GLY A 42 9.43 -9.51 9.90
CA GLY A 42 9.70 -8.08 9.72
C GLY A 42 10.18 -7.40 11.00
N LEU A 43 11.27 -6.65 10.90
CA LEU A 43 11.79 -5.89 12.05
C LEU A 43 10.77 -4.85 12.53
N LEU A 44 10.00 -4.25 11.63
CA LEU A 44 8.91 -3.33 11.98
C LEU A 44 7.83 -4.01 12.83
N ASN A 45 7.48 -5.25 12.49
CA ASN A 45 6.52 -6.04 13.29
C ASN A 45 7.06 -6.31 14.70
N VAL A 46 8.36 -6.63 14.82
CA VAL A 46 9.00 -6.87 16.13
C VAL A 46 9.05 -5.59 16.95
N TRP A 47 9.49 -4.48 16.37
CA TRP A 47 9.58 -3.20 17.08
C TRP A 47 8.22 -2.70 17.53
N SER A 48 7.21 -2.80 16.67
CA SER A 48 5.87 -2.32 16.99
C SER A 48 5.24 -3.02 18.21
N LYS A 49 5.69 -4.24 18.54
CA LYS A 49 5.22 -4.94 19.74
C LYS A 49 5.65 -4.27 21.06
N VAL A 50 6.73 -3.50 21.05
CA VAL A 50 7.31 -2.88 22.26
C VAL A 50 7.20 -1.35 22.28
N ILE A 51 6.72 -0.72 21.19
CA ILE A 51 6.51 0.73 21.13
C ILE A 51 5.34 1.11 22.06
N ASP A 52 5.57 2.08 22.94
CA ASP A 52 4.50 2.75 23.67
C ASP A 52 3.83 3.80 22.74
N ALA A 53 2.79 3.36 22.05
CA ALA A 53 2.08 4.21 21.09
C ALA A 53 1.29 5.33 21.79
N ASP A 54 0.87 5.12 23.04
CA ASP A 54 0.16 6.15 23.81
C ASP A 54 1.13 7.27 24.16
N LEU A 55 2.27 6.95 24.77
CA LEU A 55 3.29 7.93 25.11
C LEU A 55 3.80 8.68 23.87
N MET A 56 4.05 7.96 22.76
CA MET A 56 4.53 8.57 21.52
C MET A 56 3.56 9.62 21.00
N VAL A 57 2.26 9.32 20.97
CA VAL A 57 1.24 10.24 20.47
C VAL A 57 0.95 11.35 21.48
N ASP A 58 0.96 11.06 22.78
CA ASP A 58 0.72 12.07 23.83
C ASP A 58 1.83 13.14 23.84
N VAL A 59 3.07 12.75 23.51
CA VAL A 59 4.22 13.68 23.45
C VAL A 59 4.28 14.43 22.12
N MET A 60 4.09 13.73 20.99
CA MET A 60 4.32 14.30 19.66
C MET A 60 3.05 14.89 19.03
N GLY A 61 1.86 14.47 19.45
CA GLY A 61 0.62 14.74 18.73
C GLY A 61 0.59 13.98 17.42
N ASN A 62 0.70 14.67 16.29
CA ASN A 62 0.96 14.02 15.00
C ASN A 62 2.41 13.52 14.94
N ILE A 63 2.63 12.39 14.30
CA ILE A 63 3.96 11.81 14.17
C ILE A 63 4.64 12.40 12.94
N PRO A 64 5.76 13.14 13.12
CA PRO A 64 6.45 13.76 12.00
C PRO A 64 6.89 12.77 10.94
N GLY A 65 6.69 13.11 9.65
CA GLY A 65 7.11 12.28 8.53
C GLY A 65 8.60 11.95 8.55
N GLU A 66 9.42 12.91 8.97
CA GLU A 66 10.88 12.72 9.14
C GLU A 66 11.21 11.67 10.20
N PHE A 67 10.48 11.67 11.31
CA PHE A 67 10.66 10.66 12.37
C PHE A 67 10.31 9.26 11.87
N MET A 68 9.22 9.13 11.10
CA MET A 68 8.84 7.87 10.47
C MET A 68 9.91 7.40 9.47
N ASN A 69 10.42 8.31 8.62
CA ASN A 69 11.47 8.00 7.65
C ASN A 69 12.74 7.54 8.33
N LEU A 70 13.14 8.17 9.43
CA LEU A 70 14.29 7.73 10.22
C LEU A 70 14.09 6.29 10.72
N GLY A 71 12.90 5.98 11.25
CA GLY A 71 12.55 4.62 11.67
C GLY A 71 12.65 3.61 10.51
N PHE A 72 12.19 3.94 9.32
CA PHE A 72 12.29 3.06 8.15
C PHE A 72 13.73 2.86 7.69
N LEU A 73 14.58 3.88 7.73
CA LEU A 73 16.01 3.77 7.42
C LEU A 73 16.73 2.80 8.38
N TRP A 74 16.36 2.82 9.66
CA TRP A 74 16.94 1.92 10.67
C TRP A 74 16.52 0.45 10.52
N LEU A 75 15.52 0.13 9.69
CA LEU A 75 15.17 -1.28 9.42
C LEU A 75 16.28 -2.03 8.67
N LYS A 76 17.04 -1.34 7.80
CA LYS A 76 18.18 -1.89 7.06
C LYS A 76 19.24 -0.79 6.85
N PRO A 77 19.91 -0.32 7.89
CA PRO A 77 20.72 0.91 7.82
C PRO A 77 21.88 0.80 6.81
N PHE A 78 22.57 -0.34 6.74
CA PHE A 78 23.65 -0.51 5.77
C PHE A 78 23.12 -0.42 4.33
N GLN A 79 22.05 -1.15 4.01
CA GLN A 79 21.49 -1.17 2.67
C GLN A 79 20.81 0.16 2.28
N LEU A 80 20.08 0.76 3.20
CA LEU A 80 19.25 1.95 2.90
C LEU A 80 20.02 3.28 3.09
N ILE A 81 21.17 3.27 3.78
CA ILE A 81 21.98 4.46 3.99
C ILE A 81 23.32 4.33 3.23
N LEU A 82 24.09 3.26 3.42
CA LEU A 82 25.42 3.15 2.84
C LEU A 82 25.40 2.64 1.39
N ASP A 83 24.87 1.44 1.16
CA ASP A 83 24.94 0.80 -0.17
C ASP A 83 24.22 1.63 -1.23
N LYS A 84 23.17 2.32 -0.85
CA LYS A 84 22.40 3.20 -1.74
C LYS A 84 23.24 4.34 -2.29
N TYR A 85 24.05 5.01 -1.43
CA TYR A 85 24.89 6.12 -1.85
C TYR A 85 26.18 5.65 -2.54
N VAL A 86 26.72 4.50 -2.13
CA VAL A 86 27.82 3.86 -2.87
C VAL A 86 27.37 3.52 -4.28
N GLY A 87 26.20 2.90 -4.44
CA GLY A 87 25.64 2.60 -5.76
C GLY A 87 25.38 3.85 -6.62
N LEU A 88 25.05 5.00 -6.02
CA LEU A 88 24.98 6.27 -6.72
C LEU A 88 26.36 6.71 -7.22
N LEU A 89 27.39 6.65 -6.36
CA LEU A 89 28.75 7.06 -6.74
C LEU A 89 29.31 6.18 -7.86
N ASP A 90 29.05 4.88 -7.81
CA ASP A 90 29.48 3.94 -8.85
C ASP A 90 28.84 4.21 -10.22
N ASN A 91 27.73 4.96 -10.26
CA ASN A 91 26.98 5.29 -11.45
C ASN A 91 26.80 6.80 -11.65
N ILE A 92 27.70 7.61 -11.10
CA ILE A 92 27.57 9.08 -11.10
C ILE A 92 27.62 9.69 -12.49
N ASP A 93 28.24 9.01 -13.44
CA ASP A 93 28.36 9.44 -14.82
C ASP A 93 27.12 9.13 -15.68
N ASP A 94 26.13 8.37 -15.13
CA ASP A 94 24.86 8.09 -15.81
C ASP A 94 23.77 9.07 -15.35
N PRO A 95 23.39 10.05 -16.17
CA PRO A 95 22.44 11.08 -15.79
C PRO A 95 21.03 10.53 -15.51
N ASP A 96 20.64 9.42 -16.14
CA ASP A 96 19.31 8.82 -15.92
C ASP A 96 19.24 8.14 -14.55
N ILE A 97 20.32 7.47 -14.15
CA ILE A 97 20.42 6.86 -12.82
C ILE A 97 20.44 7.95 -11.75
N VAL A 98 21.25 8.99 -11.91
CA VAL A 98 21.34 10.12 -10.99
C VAL A 98 19.97 10.82 -10.86
N GLN A 99 19.31 11.11 -11.98
CA GLN A 99 18.01 11.78 -11.95
C GLN A 99 16.95 10.94 -11.26
N ASN A 100 16.92 9.62 -11.54
CA ASN A 100 15.99 8.72 -10.87
C ASN A 100 16.25 8.63 -9.37
N PHE A 101 17.52 8.56 -8.97
CA PHE A 101 17.91 8.58 -7.56
C PHE A 101 17.40 9.85 -6.86
N LEU A 102 17.64 11.03 -7.42
CA LEU A 102 17.21 12.30 -6.84
C LEU A 102 15.68 12.41 -6.73
N ARG A 103 14.95 11.92 -7.72
CA ARG A 103 13.47 11.85 -7.68
C ARG A 103 13.00 10.94 -6.55
N MET A 104 13.66 9.80 -6.37
CA MET A 104 13.31 8.86 -5.31
C MET A 104 13.61 9.41 -3.93
N GLU A 105 14.79 10.06 -3.74
CA GLU A 105 15.13 10.71 -2.48
C GLU A 105 14.11 11.80 -2.13
N LYS A 106 13.81 12.67 -3.10
CA LYS A 106 12.81 13.71 -2.89
C LYS A 106 11.46 13.12 -2.47
N TRP A 107 11.00 12.05 -3.14
CA TRP A 107 9.72 11.42 -2.81
C TRP A 107 9.73 10.77 -1.42
N ILE A 108 10.82 10.10 -1.02
CA ILE A 108 10.94 9.46 0.29
C ILE A 108 10.93 10.51 1.41
N PHE A 109 11.65 11.62 1.22
CA PHE A 109 11.79 12.66 2.23
C PHE A 109 10.66 13.71 2.21
N ASP A 110 9.74 13.64 1.25
CA ASP A 110 8.52 14.47 1.18
C ASP A 110 7.33 13.73 1.82
N SER A 111 7.58 13.05 2.93
CA SER A 111 6.54 12.29 3.65
C SER A 111 5.72 13.22 4.55
N PRO A 112 4.37 13.17 4.47
CA PRO A 112 3.52 13.96 5.35
C PRO A 112 3.53 13.39 6.78
N ASP A 113 3.26 14.28 7.74
CA ASP A 113 3.01 13.86 9.11
C ASP A 113 1.84 12.90 9.19
N GLN A 114 1.96 11.92 10.07
CA GLN A 114 0.90 10.94 10.33
C GLN A 114 0.00 11.41 11.47
N ALA A 115 -1.31 11.35 11.26
CA ALA A 115 -2.26 11.68 12.32
C ALA A 115 -2.04 10.78 13.54
N GLY A 116 -1.78 11.38 14.71
CA GLY A 116 -1.39 10.66 15.91
C GLY A 116 -2.37 9.57 16.31
N GLU A 117 -3.66 9.88 16.37
CA GLU A 117 -4.70 8.89 16.72
C GLU A 117 -4.79 7.73 15.71
N THR A 118 -4.48 7.99 14.44
CA THR A 118 -4.39 6.92 13.42
C THR A 118 -3.21 6.01 13.72
N ILE A 119 -2.04 6.57 14.04
CA ILE A 119 -0.85 5.78 14.40
C ILE A 119 -1.07 5.02 15.72
N ARG A 120 -1.61 5.68 16.74
CA ARG A 120 -1.97 5.03 18.01
C ARG A 120 -2.79 3.77 17.77
N LYS A 121 -3.87 3.92 17.02
CA LYS A 121 -4.76 2.82 16.70
C LYS A 121 -4.11 1.77 15.80
N PHE A 122 -3.33 2.19 14.81
CA PHE A 122 -2.65 1.29 13.89
C PHE A 122 -1.61 0.41 14.61
N VAL A 123 -0.83 1.00 15.52
CA VAL A 123 0.16 0.25 16.30
C VAL A 123 -0.53 -0.67 17.32
N LYS A 124 -1.44 -0.16 18.14
CA LYS A 124 -2.07 -0.95 19.21
C LYS A 124 -2.98 -2.04 18.64
N ASP A 125 -3.96 -1.65 17.84
CA ASP A 125 -5.00 -2.60 17.41
C ASP A 125 -4.51 -3.56 16.33
N LEU A 126 -3.59 -3.11 15.43
CA LEU A 126 -3.16 -3.94 14.33
C LEU A 126 -1.81 -4.62 14.61
N TYR A 127 -0.74 -3.88 14.88
CA TYR A 127 0.56 -4.50 15.14
C TYR A 127 0.61 -5.28 16.46
N GLN A 128 0.13 -4.71 17.57
CA GLN A 128 0.25 -5.34 18.89
C GLN A 128 -0.80 -6.43 19.12
N GLU A 129 -2.05 -6.14 18.78
CA GLU A 129 -3.19 -7.02 19.11
C GLU A 129 -3.70 -7.83 17.90
N ASN A 130 -3.30 -7.46 16.66
CA ASN A 130 -3.69 -8.13 15.42
C ASN A 130 -5.21 -8.30 15.26
N LYS A 131 -5.98 -7.28 15.67
CA LYS A 131 -7.44 -7.33 15.71
C LYS A 131 -8.10 -7.48 14.35
N LEU A 132 -7.43 -7.06 13.25
CA LEU A 132 -8.05 -7.03 11.92
C LEU A 132 -8.42 -8.44 11.45
N VAL A 133 -7.46 -9.35 11.43
CA VAL A 133 -7.69 -10.74 11.02
C VAL A 133 -8.54 -11.53 11.99
N LYS A 134 -8.55 -11.13 13.28
CA LYS A 134 -9.42 -11.70 14.31
C LYS A 134 -10.87 -11.20 14.20
N GLY A 135 -11.13 -10.20 13.34
CA GLY A 135 -12.44 -9.57 13.23
C GLY A 135 -12.85 -8.81 14.49
N GLU A 136 -11.91 -8.36 15.29
CA GLU A 136 -12.12 -7.61 16.55
C GLU A 136 -11.86 -6.11 16.40
N PHE A 137 -11.35 -5.69 15.23
CA PHE A 137 -11.05 -4.29 14.97
C PHE A 137 -12.34 -3.46 14.91
N VAL A 138 -12.36 -2.33 15.63
CA VAL A 138 -13.51 -1.41 15.67
C VAL A 138 -13.07 -0.04 15.20
N LEU A 139 -13.81 0.56 14.25
CA LEU A 139 -13.59 1.89 13.76
C LEU A 139 -14.89 2.70 13.80
N GLY A 140 -14.88 3.86 14.47
CA GLY A 140 -16.07 4.70 14.61
C GLY A 140 -17.28 3.97 15.21
N GLY A 141 -17.06 3.13 16.22
CA GLY A 141 -18.10 2.30 16.85
C GLY A 141 -18.59 1.11 16.02
N ARG A 142 -18.03 0.89 14.82
CA ARG A 142 -18.42 -0.20 13.91
C ARG A 142 -17.36 -1.29 13.87
N ARG A 143 -17.75 -2.53 14.12
CA ARG A 143 -16.88 -3.69 13.96
C ARG A 143 -16.54 -3.90 12.49
N VAL A 144 -15.25 -4.03 12.19
CA VAL A 144 -14.73 -4.39 10.87
C VAL A 144 -14.68 -5.90 10.75
N ASP A 145 -15.54 -6.44 9.93
CA ASP A 145 -15.65 -7.88 9.69
C ASP A 145 -15.10 -8.23 8.31
N PRO A 146 -13.92 -8.87 8.22
CA PRO A 146 -13.34 -9.27 6.93
C PRO A 146 -14.25 -10.19 6.10
N ALA A 147 -15.13 -10.97 6.73
CA ALA A 147 -16.07 -11.84 6.05
C ALA A 147 -17.11 -11.06 5.21
N LYS A 148 -17.27 -9.76 5.41
CA LYS A 148 -18.13 -8.91 4.57
C LYS A 148 -17.48 -8.53 3.23
N ILE A 149 -16.19 -8.79 3.04
CA ILE A 149 -15.48 -8.55 1.80
C ILE A 149 -15.78 -9.70 0.84
N THR A 150 -16.73 -9.46 -0.07
CA THR A 150 -17.25 -10.46 -1.03
C THR A 150 -16.95 -10.11 -2.47
N MET A 151 -16.49 -8.88 -2.74
CA MET A 151 -16.11 -8.40 -4.07
C MET A 151 -14.82 -9.07 -4.56
N PRO A 152 -14.56 -9.07 -5.89
CA PRO A 152 -13.29 -9.54 -6.45
C PRO A 152 -12.09 -8.80 -5.86
N ILE A 153 -11.01 -9.54 -5.56
CA ILE A 153 -9.79 -9.02 -4.97
C ILE A 153 -8.58 -9.41 -5.83
N LEU A 154 -7.75 -8.42 -6.12
CA LEU A 154 -6.38 -8.63 -6.58
C LEU A 154 -5.43 -8.28 -5.43
N ASN A 155 -4.69 -9.26 -4.95
CA ASN A 155 -3.69 -9.08 -3.90
C ASN A 155 -2.30 -9.30 -4.49
N VAL A 156 -1.44 -8.27 -4.45
CA VAL A 156 -0.08 -8.34 -4.97
C VAL A 156 0.93 -7.93 -3.91
N TYR A 157 2.02 -8.70 -3.79
CA TYR A 157 3.05 -8.43 -2.78
C TYR A 157 4.46 -8.74 -3.31
N GLY A 158 5.45 -8.16 -2.64
CA GLY A 158 6.87 -8.36 -2.94
C GLY A 158 7.48 -9.50 -2.12
N GLU A 159 8.18 -10.42 -2.77
CA GLU A 159 8.83 -11.57 -2.11
C GLU A 159 10.01 -11.14 -1.22
N MET A 160 10.64 -10.00 -1.56
CA MET A 160 11.77 -9.42 -0.83
C MET A 160 11.37 -8.19 -0.01
N ASP A 161 10.07 -8.04 0.27
CA ASP A 161 9.56 -6.91 1.03
C ASP A 161 9.90 -7.07 2.52
N HIS A 162 10.71 -6.13 3.03
CA HIS A 162 11.14 -6.11 4.43
C HIS A 162 10.29 -5.19 5.31
N LEU A 163 9.48 -4.30 4.71
CA LEU A 163 8.54 -3.44 5.43
C LEU A 163 7.23 -4.17 5.70
N VAL A 164 6.73 -4.85 4.67
CA VAL A 164 5.54 -5.67 4.73
C VAL A 164 5.91 -7.08 4.26
N PRO A 165 6.42 -7.93 5.16
CA PRO A 165 6.78 -9.30 4.81
C PRO A 165 5.64 -10.03 4.09
N PRO A 166 5.93 -10.96 3.17
CA PRO A 166 4.92 -11.70 2.41
C PRO A 166 3.81 -12.29 3.29
N TYR A 167 4.17 -12.76 4.48
CA TYR A 167 3.21 -13.29 5.46
C TYR A 167 2.06 -12.31 5.74
N CYS A 168 2.38 -11.02 5.92
CA CYS A 168 1.38 -10.00 6.23
C CYS A 168 0.32 -9.82 5.14
N SER A 169 0.66 -10.12 3.89
CA SER A 169 -0.22 -9.92 2.74
C SER A 169 -0.88 -11.20 2.23
N CYS A 170 -0.23 -12.36 2.36
CA CYS A 170 -0.71 -13.60 1.75
C CYS A 170 -1.93 -14.23 2.46
N CYS A 171 -2.31 -13.72 3.63
CA CYS A 171 -3.43 -14.24 4.41
C CYS A 171 -4.82 -13.84 3.87
N VAL A 172 -4.91 -12.93 2.91
CA VAL A 172 -6.17 -12.32 2.45
C VAL A 172 -7.24 -13.37 2.11
N GLU A 173 -6.88 -14.41 1.35
CA GLU A 173 -7.81 -15.47 0.96
C GLU A 173 -8.45 -16.20 2.15
N LYS A 174 -7.75 -16.24 3.28
CA LYS A 174 -8.19 -16.98 4.48
C LYS A 174 -9.18 -16.19 5.33
N VAL A 175 -9.21 -14.86 5.19
CA VAL A 175 -9.98 -13.98 6.09
C VAL A 175 -11.19 -13.35 5.43
N VAL A 176 -11.29 -13.37 4.10
CA VAL A 176 -12.40 -12.78 3.34
C VAL A 176 -13.41 -13.84 2.90
N ALA A 177 -14.64 -13.43 2.58
CA ALA A 177 -15.66 -14.32 1.99
C ALA A 177 -15.70 -14.22 0.44
N SER A 178 -14.85 -13.42 -0.17
CA SER A 178 -14.75 -13.35 -1.64
C SER A 178 -14.42 -14.71 -2.24
N LYS A 179 -15.08 -15.06 -3.35
CA LYS A 179 -14.80 -16.27 -4.14
C LYS A 179 -13.89 -16.00 -5.35
N ASP A 180 -13.59 -14.73 -5.61
CA ASP A 180 -12.72 -14.30 -6.71
C ASP A 180 -11.52 -13.54 -6.10
N VAL A 181 -10.56 -14.29 -5.59
CA VAL A 181 -9.29 -13.74 -5.06
C VAL A 181 -8.15 -14.18 -5.95
N THR A 182 -7.44 -13.22 -6.51
CA THR A 182 -6.23 -13.43 -7.30
C THR A 182 -5.04 -12.93 -6.50
N THR A 183 -4.16 -13.82 -6.07
CA THR A 183 -2.93 -13.47 -5.37
C THR A 183 -1.72 -13.66 -6.28
N LYS A 184 -0.83 -12.67 -6.37
CA LYS A 184 0.40 -12.70 -7.15
C LYS A 184 1.56 -12.12 -6.37
N SER A 185 2.70 -12.81 -6.39
CA SER A 185 3.96 -12.33 -5.85
C SER A 185 4.91 -11.85 -6.96
N PHE A 186 5.82 -10.96 -6.58
CA PHE A 186 6.88 -10.46 -7.45
C PHE A 186 8.21 -10.50 -6.71
N PRO A 187 9.33 -10.87 -7.35
CA PRO A 187 10.66 -10.87 -6.72
C PRO A 187 11.20 -9.44 -6.60
N LEU A 188 10.49 -8.61 -5.85
CA LEU A 188 10.73 -7.19 -5.62
C LEU A 188 10.63 -6.88 -4.14
N GLY A 189 11.33 -5.84 -3.69
CA GLY A 189 11.15 -5.24 -2.37
C GLY A 189 10.02 -4.22 -2.37
N HIS A 190 9.72 -3.65 -1.20
CA HIS A 190 8.60 -2.74 -0.99
C HIS A 190 8.52 -1.63 -2.04
N ILE A 191 9.54 -0.80 -2.09
CA ILE A 191 9.60 0.35 -3.03
C ILE A 191 9.67 -0.12 -4.48
N GLY A 192 10.37 -1.23 -4.76
CA GLY A 192 10.47 -1.81 -6.09
C GLY A 192 9.11 -2.17 -6.71
N MET A 193 8.11 -2.45 -5.88
CA MET A 193 6.74 -2.71 -6.33
C MET A 193 6.06 -1.50 -6.98
N TYR A 194 6.51 -0.27 -6.70
CA TYR A 194 5.93 0.93 -7.32
C TYR A 194 6.80 1.48 -8.46
N VAL A 195 8.12 1.44 -8.30
CA VAL A 195 9.00 2.29 -9.12
C VAL A 195 9.93 1.51 -10.06
N SER A 196 10.10 0.19 -9.86
CA SER A 196 11.01 -0.57 -10.72
C SER A 196 10.48 -0.70 -12.15
N SER A 197 11.40 -0.79 -13.10
CA SER A 197 11.07 -1.08 -14.50
C SER A 197 10.29 -2.39 -14.64
N ARG A 198 10.57 -3.38 -13.79
CA ARG A 198 9.83 -4.63 -13.74
C ARG A 198 8.39 -4.43 -13.29
N SER A 199 8.15 -3.58 -12.28
CA SER A 199 6.79 -3.25 -11.86
C SER A 199 6.02 -2.56 -12.97
N GLN A 200 6.63 -1.61 -13.66
CA GLN A 200 6.01 -0.92 -14.80
C GLN A 200 5.67 -1.88 -15.94
N LYS A 201 6.56 -2.84 -16.22
CA LYS A 201 6.40 -3.81 -17.32
C LYS A 201 5.38 -4.91 -17.02
N ASP A 202 5.37 -5.43 -15.80
CA ASP A 202 4.63 -6.64 -15.45
C ASP A 202 3.42 -6.37 -14.56
N LEU A 203 3.59 -5.58 -13.48
CA LEU A 203 2.57 -5.35 -12.47
C LEU A 203 1.48 -4.36 -12.94
N ALA A 204 1.87 -3.23 -13.52
CA ALA A 204 0.89 -2.23 -13.95
C ALA A 204 -0.05 -2.79 -15.05
N PRO A 205 0.44 -3.52 -16.08
CA PRO A 205 -0.44 -4.18 -17.05
C PRO A 205 -1.30 -5.31 -16.43
N LEU A 206 -0.78 -6.03 -15.43
CA LEU A 206 -1.56 -7.03 -14.72
C LEU A 206 -2.76 -6.39 -14.03
N ILE A 207 -2.55 -5.32 -13.25
CA ILE A 207 -3.63 -4.61 -12.56
C ILE A 207 -4.64 -4.06 -13.56
N SER A 208 -4.16 -3.42 -14.63
CA SER A 208 -5.01 -2.84 -15.67
C SER A 208 -5.90 -3.90 -16.33
N ARG A 209 -5.35 -5.02 -16.76
CA ARG A 209 -6.11 -6.14 -17.37
C ARG A 209 -7.09 -6.75 -16.38
N TRP A 210 -6.63 -7.03 -15.16
CA TRP A 210 -7.49 -7.63 -14.13
C TRP A 210 -8.71 -6.75 -13.81
N LEU A 211 -8.52 -5.44 -13.72
CA LEU A 211 -9.60 -4.47 -13.53
C LEU A 211 -10.52 -4.37 -14.77
N ALA A 212 -9.95 -4.33 -15.98
CA ALA A 212 -10.72 -4.26 -17.21
C ALA A 212 -11.68 -5.44 -17.38
N ASP A 213 -11.19 -6.66 -17.06
CA ASP A 213 -11.99 -7.89 -17.15
C ASP A 213 -13.19 -7.87 -16.19
N ARG A 214 -13.08 -7.20 -15.04
CA ARG A 214 -14.10 -7.15 -13.98
C ARG A 214 -14.89 -5.85 -13.93
N SER A 215 -14.54 -4.88 -14.78
CA SER A 215 -15.18 -3.55 -14.82
C SER A 215 -15.98 -3.31 -16.11
N LYS A 216 -16.22 -4.33 -16.92
CA LYS A 216 -17.03 -4.19 -18.14
C LYS A 216 -18.38 -3.58 -17.77
N VAL A 217 -18.62 -2.36 -18.26
CA VAL A 217 -19.93 -1.73 -18.22
C VAL A 217 -20.77 -2.41 -19.32
N PRO A 218 -22.03 -2.77 -19.07
CA PRO A 218 -22.91 -3.24 -20.13
C PRO A 218 -22.89 -2.25 -21.30
N SER A 219 -22.94 -2.75 -22.53
CA SER A 219 -22.73 -2.01 -23.79
C SER A 219 -23.63 -0.79 -24.01
N ASP A 220 -24.66 -0.61 -23.22
CA ASP A 220 -25.66 0.47 -23.37
C ASP A 220 -25.12 1.86 -22.90
N THR A 221 -23.91 1.94 -22.31
CA THR A 221 -23.29 3.22 -21.92
C THR A 221 -22.03 3.54 -22.71
N ALA A 222 -21.66 2.74 -23.70
CA ALA A 222 -20.47 2.98 -24.54
C ALA A 222 -20.59 4.19 -25.48
N ASP A 223 -21.80 4.70 -25.71
CA ASP A 223 -22.02 5.83 -26.62
C ASP A 223 -21.80 7.22 -25.99
N ILE A 224 -21.77 7.32 -24.66
CA ILE A 224 -21.59 8.60 -23.97
C ILE A 224 -20.09 9.03 -23.94
N ALA A 225 -19.18 8.08 -23.92
CA ALA A 225 -17.73 8.37 -23.84
C ALA A 225 -17.10 8.81 -25.19
N LYS A 226 -17.84 8.74 -26.30
CA LYS A 226 -17.35 9.19 -27.63
C LYS A 226 -17.56 10.68 -27.89
N THR A 227 -18.37 11.38 -27.08
CA THR A 227 -18.80 12.74 -27.39
C THR A 227 -17.96 13.84 -26.73
N GLU A 228 -17.05 13.51 -25.80
CA GLU A 228 -16.21 14.52 -25.14
C GLU A 228 -14.72 14.35 -25.43
N ARG A 229 -14.33 14.27 -26.71
CA ARG A 229 -12.97 14.68 -27.07
C ARG A 229 -12.98 16.19 -27.30
N ILE A 230 -12.72 16.93 -26.22
CA ILE A 230 -12.43 18.35 -26.31
C ILE A 230 -11.14 18.49 -27.12
N THR A 231 -11.26 18.95 -28.34
CA THR A 231 -10.14 19.41 -29.18
C THR A 231 -9.55 20.65 -28.53
N PRO A 232 -8.23 20.71 -28.27
CA PRO A 232 -7.62 21.94 -27.78
C PRO A 232 -7.68 22.98 -28.90
N ASN A 233 -8.41 24.06 -28.64
CA ASN A 233 -8.52 25.22 -29.49
C ASN A 233 -7.13 25.90 -29.53
N ARG A 234 -6.39 25.70 -30.62
CA ARG A 234 -5.25 26.54 -31.00
C ARG A 234 -5.80 27.84 -31.56
N SER A 235 -5.92 28.86 -30.71
CA SER A 235 -6.03 30.24 -31.21
C SER A 235 -4.69 30.95 -31.06
N THR A 236 -4.10 31.20 -32.19
CA THR A 236 -3.07 32.19 -32.50
C THR A 236 -3.47 33.58 -31.98
N LYS A 237 -2.61 34.22 -31.21
CA LYS A 237 -2.00 35.53 -31.49
C LYS A 237 -0.98 35.82 -30.41
#